data_90fef955e20bab0f3232cf54f2262e6d
#
_entry.id   90fef955e20bab0f3232cf54f2262e6d
#
_cell.length_a   1.000
_cell.length_b   1.000
_cell.length_c   1.000
_cell.angle_alpha   90.00
_cell.angle_beta   90.00
_cell.angle_gamma   90.00
#
_symmetry.space_group_name_H-M   'P 1'
#
loop_
_entity.id
_entity.type
_entity.pdbx_description
1 polymer ?
#
loop_
_entity_poly.entity_id
_entity_poly.type
_entity_poly.pdbx_seq_one_letter_code
_entity_poly.pdbx_strand_id
1 'polypeptide(L)'
;MTKKEQTPQSQENPSGTEQPCVEAVPPGPGSKEINKDARMWAMFCHLGGLAGIIVPVIGNIVAPLIIWQIKKDEHPFVDEQGKEAVNFQISMSLYGLVGSLACLITCIGAVLIPFVLGAVGIVALVFLLIAAVKTNSGLHYRYPLTIRFIK
;
A
#
# COMPACT_ATOMS: atom_id res chain seq x y z
N MET A 1 46.11 36.75 -9.73
CA MET A 1 44.96 36.07 -10.33
C MET A 1 44.29 35.29 -9.22
N THR A 2 43.25 35.86 -8.63
CA THR A 2 42.60 35.38 -7.43
C THR A 2 41.30 34.67 -7.81
N LYS A 3 41.23 33.36 -7.57
CA LYS A 3 40.07 32.48 -7.84
C LYS A 3 39.05 32.67 -6.71
N LYS A 4 37.90 33.28 -7.03
CA LYS A 4 36.78 33.44 -6.10
C LYS A 4 36.07 32.07 -5.94
N GLU A 5 36.08 31.61 -4.72
CA GLU A 5 35.30 30.49 -4.20
C GLU A 5 33.85 30.96 -4.02
N GLN A 6 32.91 30.33 -4.72
CA GLN A 6 31.47 30.58 -4.57
C GLN A 6 30.90 29.57 -3.58
N THR A 7 30.48 30.05 -2.43
CA THR A 7 29.71 29.35 -1.41
C THR A 7 28.26 29.15 -1.90
N PRO A 8 27.65 27.94 -1.79
CA PRO A 8 26.25 27.77 -2.07
C PRO A 8 25.40 28.34 -0.93
N GLN A 9 24.50 29.26 -1.27
CA GLN A 9 23.52 29.81 -0.35
C GLN A 9 22.43 28.75 -0.05
N SER A 10 22.27 28.47 1.25
CA SER A 10 21.15 27.75 1.80
C SER A 10 19.87 28.58 1.64
N GLN A 11 18.91 28.12 0.85
CA GLN A 11 17.57 28.68 0.83
C GLN A 11 16.78 28.09 2.00
N GLU A 12 16.58 28.89 3.02
CA GLU A 12 15.62 28.71 4.09
C GLU A 12 14.19 28.83 3.52
N ASN A 13 13.38 27.79 3.63
CA ASN A 13 11.96 27.82 3.30
C ASN A 13 11.14 27.88 4.61
N PRO A 14 10.49 29.02 4.92
CA PRO A 14 9.65 29.15 6.10
C PRO A 14 8.20 28.84 5.78
N SER A 15 7.76 27.62 5.89
CA SER A 15 6.35 27.33 6.20
C SER A 15 6.23 25.91 6.75
N GLY A 16 6.17 25.84 8.07
CA GLY A 16 5.86 24.63 8.80
C GLY A 16 4.45 24.16 8.50
N THR A 17 4.37 22.97 7.96
CA THR A 17 3.24 22.07 8.13
C THR A 17 3.85 20.69 8.32
N GLU A 18 3.85 20.22 9.55
CA GLU A 18 4.32 18.90 9.90
C GLU A 18 3.41 17.87 9.19
N GLN A 19 3.86 17.39 8.04
CA GLN A 19 3.33 16.17 7.45
C GLN A 19 4.01 15.00 8.17
N PRO A 20 3.25 13.95 8.56
CA PRO A 20 3.84 12.76 9.15
C PRO A 20 4.86 12.18 8.17
N CYS A 21 6.08 12.00 8.66
CA CYS A 21 7.25 11.59 7.93
C CYS A 21 7.00 10.32 7.12
N VAL A 22 6.68 10.48 5.84
CA VAL A 22 6.89 9.43 4.86
C VAL A 22 8.37 9.55 4.50
N GLU A 23 9.19 8.79 5.20
CA GLU A 23 10.61 8.70 4.93
C GLU A 23 10.80 8.20 3.49
N ALA A 24 11.08 9.13 2.58
CA ALA A 24 11.59 8.78 1.26
C ALA A 24 12.99 8.21 1.48
N VAL A 25 13.10 6.89 1.58
CA VAL A 25 14.38 6.20 1.60
C VAL A 25 15.08 6.55 0.28
N PRO A 26 16.23 7.25 0.31
CA PRO A 26 16.95 7.54 -0.93
C PRO A 26 17.32 6.22 -1.63
N PRO A 27 17.25 6.16 -2.96
CA PRO A 27 17.62 4.98 -3.71
C PRO A 27 19.06 4.61 -3.41
N GLY A 28 19.30 3.39 -2.91
CA GLY A 28 20.64 2.88 -2.67
C GLY A 28 21.43 2.78 -3.98
N PRO A 29 22.77 2.81 -3.95
CA PRO A 29 23.62 2.68 -5.14
C PRO A 29 23.34 1.34 -5.83
N GLY A 30 22.67 1.39 -6.99
CA GLY A 30 22.24 0.21 -7.78
C GLY A 30 20.73 0.04 -7.96
N SER A 31 19.88 0.91 -7.38
CA SER A 31 18.44 0.88 -7.61
C SER A 31 18.13 1.34 -9.05
N LYS A 32 17.45 0.47 -9.82
CA LYS A 32 16.88 0.89 -11.10
C LYS A 32 15.95 2.07 -10.88
N GLU A 33 16.09 3.13 -11.68
CA GLU A 33 15.12 4.24 -11.66
C GLU A 33 13.69 3.69 -11.84
N ILE A 34 12.78 4.11 -10.96
CA ILE A 34 11.38 3.69 -11.02
C ILE A 34 10.75 4.31 -12.28
N ASN A 35 10.67 3.52 -13.35
CA ASN A 35 10.07 3.93 -14.61
C ASN A 35 8.53 3.99 -14.51
N LYS A 36 7.89 4.56 -15.54
CA LYS A 36 6.42 4.70 -15.57
C LYS A 36 5.70 3.36 -15.51
N ASP A 37 6.25 2.32 -16.16
CA ASP A 37 5.64 0.99 -16.19
C ASP A 37 5.69 0.33 -14.80
N ALA A 38 6.79 0.45 -14.08
CA ALA A 38 6.90 -0.05 -12.71
C ALA A 38 5.91 0.63 -11.76
N ARG A 39 5.70 1.94 -11.88
CA ARG A 39 4.70 2.68 -11.11
C ARG A 39 3.27 2.22 -11.42
N MET A 40 2.97 2.06 -12.71
CA MET A 40 1.67 1.60 -13.17
C MET A 40 1.36 0.19 -12.66
N TRP A 41 2.28 -0.77 -12.81
CA TRP A 41 2.07 -2.13 -12.35
C TRP A 41 1.97 -2.23 -10.83
N ALA A 42 2.80 -1.48 -10.09
CA ALA A 42 2.70 -1.39 -8.64
C ALA A 42 1.35 -0.81 -8.19
N MET A 43 0.86 0.24 -8.86
CA MET A 43 -0.49 0.78 -8.63
C MET A 43 -1.57 -0.28 -8.89
N PHE A 44 -1.48 -1.04 -9.98
CA PHE A 44 -2.43 -2.11 -10.28
C PHE A 44 -2.42 -3.25 -9.27
N CYS A 45 -1.28 -3.56 -8.65
CA CYS A 45 -1.24 -4.50 -7.53
C CYS A 45 -2.15 -4.04 -6.37
N HIS A 46 -2.14 -2.75 -6.05
CA HIS A 46 -3.04 -2.21 -5.02
C HIS A 46 -4.49 -2.19 -5.50
N LEU A 47 -4.78 -1.65 -6.70
CA LEU A 47 -6.14 -1.59 -7.25
C LEU A 47 -6.75 -2.98 -7.48
N GLY A 48 -5.93 -4.02 -7.65
CA GLY A 48 -6.40 -5.41 -7.73
C GLY A 48 -7.24 -5.83 -6.53
N GLY A 49 -7.02 -5.23 -5.36
CA GLY A 49 -7.87 -5.45 -4.18
C GLY A 49 -9.35 -5.11 -4.38
N LEU A 50 -9.69 -4.23 -5.34
CA LEU A 50 -11.07 -3.91 -5.69
C LEU A 50 -11.83 -5.09 -6.32
N ALA A 51 -11.12 -6.10 -6.82
CA ALA A 51 -11.76 -7.32 -7.32
C ALA A 51 -12.57 -8.06 -6.23
N GLY A 52 -12.31 -7.77 -4.96
CA GLY A 52 -13.13 -8.22 -3.83
C GLY A 52 -14.57 -7.71 -3.84
N ILE A 53 -14.88 -6.65 -4.58
CA ILE A 53 -16.26 -6.16 -4.77
C ILE A 53 -17.05 -7.17 -5.61
N ILE A 54 -16.40 -7.80 -6.60
CA ILE A 54 -17.04 -8.77 -7.52
C ILE A 54 -17.03 -10.16 -6.89
N VAL A 55 -15.88 -10.60 -6.37
CA VAL A 55 -15.69 -11.90 -5.72
C VAL A 55 -15.14 -11.65 -4.31
N PRO A 56 -16.02 -11.55 -3.30
CA PRO A 56 -15.60 -11.26 -1.93
C PRO A 56 -14.57 -12.27 -1.40
N VAL A 57 -13.60 -11.79 -0.62
CA VAL A 57 -12.52 -12.52 0.04
C VAL A 57 -11.50 -13.12 -0.95
N ILE A 58 -11.94 -13.84 -1.97
CA ILE A 58 -11.02 -14.47 -2.93
C ILE A 58 -10.49 -13.44 -3.93
N GLY A 59 -11.37 -12.61 -4.49
CA GLY A 59 -11.00 -11.64 -5.53
C GLY A 59 -10.01 -10.58 -5.06
N ASN A 60 -10.16 -10.10 -3.82
CA ASN A 60 -9.26 -9.09 -3.27
C ASN A 60 -7.84 -9.61 -3.01
N ILE A 61 -7.65 -10.91 -2.83
CA ILE A 61 -6.33 -11.53 -2.63
C ILE A 61 -5.75 -12.03 -3.95
N VAL A 62 -6.56 -12.73 -4.75
CA VAL A 62 -6.09 -13.41 -5.97
C VAL A 62 -5.69 -12.41 -7.04
N ALA A 63 -6.45 -11.32 -7.23
CA ALA A 63 -6.14 -10.35 -8.28
C ALA A 63 -4.78 -9.66 -8.06
N PRO A 64 -4.46 -9.05 -6.90
CA PRO A 64 -3.14 -8.50 -6.67
C PRO A 64 -2.04 -9.56 -6.67
N LEU A 65 -2.33 -10.78 -6.22
CA LEU A 65 -1.38 -11.89 -6.24
C LEU A 65 -0.97 -12.25 -7.69
N ILE A 66 -1.94 -12.36 -8.60
CA ILE A 66 -1.67 -12.66 -10.01
C ILE A 66 -0.85 -11.55 -10.65
N ILE A 67 -1.25 -10.29 -10.46
CA ILE A 67 -0.53 -9.14 -11.02
C ILE A 67 0.91 -9.13 -10.50
N TRP A 68 1.10 -9.30 -9.20
CA TRP A 68 2.42 -9.36 -8.59
C TRP A 68 3.25 -10.53 -9.15
N GLN A 69 2.71 -11.76 -9.21
CA GLN A 69 3.46 -12.92 -9.70
C GLN A 69 3.92 -12.77 -11.15
N ILE A 70 3.13 -12.12 -11.99
CA ILE A 70 3.49 -11.90 -13.41
C ILE A 70 4.55 -10.79 -13.55
N LYS A 71 4.53 -9.77 -12.67
CA LYS A 71 5.29 -8.53 -12.85
C LYS A 71 6.44 -8.33 -11.86
N LYS A 72 6.58 -9.17 -10.84
CA LYS A 72 7.59 -9.03 -9.78
C LYS A 72 9.03 -9.01 -10.29
N ASP A 73 9.33 -9.77 -11.36
CA ASP A 73 10.68 -9.91 -11.89
C ASP A 73 11.08 -8.74 -12.82
N GLU A 74 10.14 -7.90 -13.25
CA GLU A 74 10.40 -6.76 -14.12
C GLU A 74 11.10 -5.61 -13.39
N HIS A 75 10.68 -5.35 -12.13
CA HIS A 75 11.25 -4.26 -11.34
C HIS A 75 11.13 -4.50 -9.82
N PRO A 76 12.19 -4.25 -9.01
CA PRO A 76 12.15 -4.43 -7.55
C PRO A 76 11.02 -3.67 -6.85
N PHE A 77 10.66 -2.49 -7.36
CA PHE A 77 9.56 -1.69 -6.84
C PHE A 77 8.21 -2.41 -6.97
N VAL A 78 7.99 -3.12 -8.09
CA VAL A 78 6.76 -3.91 -8.31
C VAL A 78 6.71 -5.10 -7.35
N ASP A 79 7.85 -5.76 -7.12
CA ASP A 79 7.94 -6.87 -6.17
C ASP A 79 7.59 -6.41 -4.74
N GLU A 80 8.19 -5.31 -4.29
CA GLU A 80 7.95 -4.77 -2.96
C GLU A 80 6.48 -4.33 -2.77
N GLN A 81 5.95 -3.54 -3.70
CA GLN A 81 4.59 -3.01 -3.59
C GLN A 81 3.53 -4.10 -3.79
N GLY A 82 3.82 -5.10 -4.62
CA GLY A 82 2.96 -6.28 -4.79
C GLY A 82 2.85 -7.12 -3.52
N LYS A 83 3.97 -7.37 -2.83
CA LYS A 83 3.98 -8.04 -1.51
C LYS A 83 3.16 -7.26 -0.48
N GLU A 84 3.34 -5.94 -0.42
CA GLU A 84 2.56 -5.09 0.51
C GLU A 84 1.07 -5.14 0.19
N ALA A 85 0.67 -5.10 -1.08
CA ALA A 85 -0.73 -5.20 -1.49
C ALA A 85 -1.35 -6.53 -1.08
N VAL A 86 -0.69 -7.65 -1.36
CA VAL A 86 -1.18 -8.99 -1.01
C VAL A 86 -1.26 -9.17 0.51
N ASN A 87 -0.22 -8.78 1.25
CA ASN A 87 -0.19 -8.86 2.71
C ASN A 87 -1.32 -8.04 3.34
N PHE A 88 -1.60 -6.86 2.80
CA PHE A 88 -2.68 -6.01 3.27
C PHE A 88 -4.05 -6.67 3.06
N GLN A 89 -4.32 -7.23 1.89
CA GLN A 89 -5.60 -7.88 1.60
C GLN A 89 -5.81 -9.12 2.48
N ILE A 90 -4.77 -9.92 2.72
CA ILE A 90 -4.82 -11.05 3.66
C ILE A 90 -5.13 -10.54 5.08
N SER A 91 -4.47 -9.48 5.53
CA SER A 91 -4.70 -8.91 6.86
C SER A 91 -6.12 -8.39 7.04
N MET A 92 -6.65 -7.65 6.06
CA MET A 92 -8.02 -7.12 6.11
C MET A 92 -9.05 -8.27 6.09
N SER A 93 -8.83 -9.32 5.29
CA SER A 93 -9.67 -10.51 5.27
C SER A 93 -9.65 -11.24 6.62
N LEU A 94 -8.49 -11.34 7.24
CA LEU A 94 -8.34 -11.95 8.57
C LEU A 94 -9.08 -11.13 9.64
N TYR A 95 -8.93 -9.80 9.63
CA TYR A 95 -9.64 -8.92 10.58
C TYR A 95 -11.16 -9.02 10.41
N GLY A 96 -11.65 -9.05 9.17
CA GLY A 96 -13.07 -9.27 8.88
C GLY A 96 -13.58 -10.61 9.39
N LEU A 97 -12.80 -11.67 9.19
CA LEU A 97 -13.12 -13.02 9.67
C LEU A 97 -13.16 -13.09 11.20
N VAL A 98 -12.10 -12.63 11.86
CA VAL A 98 -12.01 -12.65 13.33
C VAL A 98 -13.11 -11.79 13.95
N GLY A 99 -13.35 -10.59 13.41
CA GLY A 99 -14.43 -9.73 13.86
C GLY A 99 -15.82 -10.37 13.69
N SER A 100 -16.06 -11.04 12.57
CA SER A 100 -17.32 -11.74 12.33
C SER A 100 -17.53 -12.93 13.28
N LEU A 101 -16.46 -13.71 13.53
CA LEU A 101 -16.52 -14.81 14.50
C LEU A 101 -16.77 -14.30 15.94
N ALA A 102 -16.12 -13.22 16.33
CA ALA A 102 -16.37 -12.59 17.62
C ALA A 102 -17.82 -12.12 17.76
N CYS A 103 -18.40 -11.58 16.70
CA CYS A 103 -19.82 -11.21 16.67
C CYS A 103 -20.76 -12.42 16.83
N LEU A 104 -20.43 -13.56 16.23
CA LEU A 104 -21.29 -14.77 16.32
C LEU A 104 -21.41 -15.34 17.73
N ILE A 105 -20.42 -15.08 18.60
CA ILE A 105 -20.44 -15.53 20.00
C ILE A 105 -21.44 -14.72 20.84
N THR A 106 -21.85 -13.54 20.39
CA THR A 106 -22.79 -12.67 21.09
C THR A 106 -24.21 -12.83 20.54
N CYS A 107 -25.24 -12.80 21.40
CA CYS A 107 -26.63 -12.95 20.99
C CYS A 107 -27.12 -11.91 19.94
N ILE A 108 -26.42 -10.77 19.83
CA ILE A 108 -26.73 -9.67 18.90
C ILE A 108 -25.83 -9.74 17.66
N GLY A 109 -24.92 -10.71 17.59
CA GLY A 109 -23.79 -10.74 16.67
C GLY A 109 -24.16 -10.79 15.20
N ALA A 110 -25.18 -11.52 14.82
CA ALA A 110 -25.60 -11.61 13.41
C ALA A 110 -25.97 -10.26 12.82
N VAL A 111 -26.56 -9.36 13.61
CA VAL A 111 -26.90 -7.98 13.19
C VAL A 111 -25.65 -7.11 13.07
N LEU A 112 -24.61 -7.36 13.86
CA LEU A 112 -23.38 -6.56 13.87
C LEU A 112 -22.40 -6.91 12.75
N ILE A 113 -22.46 -8.13 12.21
CA ILE A 113 -21.54 -8.61 11.15
C ILE A 113 -21.45 -7.64 9.96
N PRO A 114 -22.56 -7.19 9.33
CA PRO A 114 -22.47 -6.28 8.20
C PRO A 114 -21.82 -4.93 8.55
N PHE A 115 -21.97 -4.46 9.76
CA PHE A 115 -21.33 -3.23 10.21
C PHE A 115 -19.81 -3.41 10.39
N VAL A 116 -19.38 -4.54 10.95
CA VAL A 116 -17.96 -4.89 11.09
C VAL A 116 -17.31 -5.03 9.72
N LEU A 117 -17.92 -5.79 8.82
CA LEU A 117 -17.42 -5.97 7.46
C LEU A 117 -17.41 -4.66 6.67
N GLY A 118 -18.44 -3.83 6.84
CA GLY A 118 -18.52 -2.50 6.25
C GLY A 118 -17.39 -1.59 6.74
N ALA A 119 -17.13 -1.55 8.04
CA ALA A 119 -16.06 -0.76 8.62
C ALA A 119 -14.68 -1.21 8.12
N VAL A 120 -14.42 -2.52 8.14
CA VAL A 120 -13.16 -3.08 7.60
C VAL A 120 -13.03 -2.79 6.11
N GLY A 121 -14.11 -2.90 5.34
CA GLY A 121 -14.14 -2.60 3.91
C GLY A 121 -13.84 -1.13 3.60
N ILE A 122 -14.42 -0.20 4.37
CA ILE A 122 -14.16 1.24 4.21
C ILE A 122 -12.68 1.55 4.52
N VAL A 123 -12.16 1.03 5.62
CA VAL A 123 -10.75 1.20 5.99
C VAL A 123 -9.84 0.63 4.91
N ALA A 124 -10.14 -0.58 4.42
CA ALA A 124 -9.39 -1.20 3.34
C ALA A 124 -9.42 -0.36 2.06
N LEU A 125 -10.58 0.15 1.68
CA LEU A 125 -10.73 1.00 0.49
C LEU A 125 -9.92 2.29 0.59
N VAL A 126 -9.99 2.99 1.71
CA VAL A 126 -9.25 4.24 1.92
C VAL A 126 -7.75 4.01 1.80
N PHE A 127 -7.21 3.02 2.51
CA PHE A 127 -5.78 2.72 2.43
C PHE A 127 -5.34 2.23 1.06
N LEU A 128 -6.16 1.44 0.37
CA LEU A 128 -5.91 0.97 -0.99
C LEU A 128 -5.79 2.14 -1.97
N LEU A 129 -6.71 3.11 -1.91
CA LEU A 129 -6.67 4.29 -2.78
C LEU A 129 -5.44 5.17 -2.48
N ILE A 130 -5.10 5.38 -1.21
CA ILE A 130 -3.90 6.10 -0.82
C ILE A 130 -2.64 5.39 -1.34
N ALA A 131 -2.57 4.07 -1.21
CA ALA A 131 -1.46 3.27 -1.70
C ALA A 131 -1.33 3.37 -3.22
N ALA A 132 -2.43 3.23 -3.96
CA ALA A 132 -2.44 3.33 -5.41
C ALA A 132 -1.94 4.70 -5.91
N VAL A 133 -2.38 5.79 -5.30
CA VAL A 133 -1.92 7.15 -5.66
C VAL A 133 -0.44 7.34 -5.35
N LYS A 134 0.01 6.94 -4.15
CA LYS A 134 1.42 7.08 -3.75
C LYS A 134 2.36 6.25 -4.62
N THR A 135 2.01 5.00 -4.90
CA THR A 135 2.82 4.13 -5.77
C THR A 135 2.87 4.63 -7.21
N ASN A 136 1.78 5.19 -7.73
CA ASN A 136 1.77 5.82 -9.06
C ASN A 136 2.69 7.06 -9.11
N SER A 137 2.87 7.74 -8.00
CA SER A 137 3.85 8.83 -7.86
C SER A 137 5.30 8.32 -7.68
N GLY A 138 5.53 7.01 -7.65
CA GLY A 138 6.84 6.40 -7.46
C GLY A 138 7.30 6.35 -6.00
N LEU A 139 6.41 6.56 -5.05
CA LEU A 139 6.70 6.50 -3.63
C LEU A 139 6.48 5.07 -3.10
N HIS A 140 7.41 4.59 -2.28
CA HIS A 140 7.23 3.34 -1.54
C HIS A 140 6.14 3.53 -0.49
N TYR A 141 5.12 2.68 -0.53
CA TYR A 141 4.02 2.75 0.43
C TYR A 141 3.99 1.48 1.30
N ARG A 142 3.86 1.68 2.59
CA ARG A 142 3.71 0.62 3.58
C ARG A 142 2.42 0.83 4.37
N TYR A 143 1.62 -0.21 4.45
CA TYR A 143 0.36 -0.15 5.18
C TYR A 143 0.60 -0.25 6.70
N PRO A 144 -0.03 0.60 7.52
CA PRO A 144 0.20 0.62 8.96
C PRO A 144 -0.37 -0.59 9.70
N LEU A 145 -1.43 -1.22 9.17
CA LEU A 145 -2.17 -2.31 9.84
C LEU A 145 -1.91 -3.69 9.20
N THR A 146 -0.81 -3.84 8.47
CA THR A 146 -0.53 -5.07 7.71
C THR A 146 0.33 -6.04 8.51
N ILE A 147 -0.14 -7.28 8.59
CA ILE A 147 0.67 -8.42 9.04
C ILE A 147 1.44 -8.92 7.80
N ARG A 148 2.75 -8.92 7.88
CA ARG A 148 3.61 -9.33 6.76
C ARG A 148 3.84 -10.83 6.76
N PHE A 149 3.03 -11.54 6.00
CA PHE A 149 3.15 -12.99 5.77
C PHE A 149 4.21 -13.28 4.69
N ILE A 150 4.27 -12.44 3.66
CA ILE A 150 5.22 -12.54 2.54
C ILE A 150 6.31 -11.49 2.75
N LYS A 151 7.57 -11.92 2.83
CA LYS A 151 8.75 -11.08 3.07
C LYS A 151 9.53 -10.81 1.79
#